data_31a61a1717a97a66fed5d94404715298
#
_entry.id   31a61a1717a97a66fed5d94404715298
#
_cell.length_a   1.000
_cell.length_b   1.000
_cell.length_c   1.000
_cell.angle_alpha   90.00
_cell.angle_beta   90.00
_cell.angle_gamma   90.00
#
_symmetry.space_group_name_H-M   'P 1'
#
loop_
_entity.id
_entity.type
_entity.pdbx_description
1 polymer ?
#
loop_
_entity_poly.entity_id
_entity_poly.type
_entity_poly.pdbx_seq_one_letter_code
_entity_poly.pdbx_strand_id
1 'polypeptide(L)'
;MLTTDLRETVLSVNLSSTGEMLEAVKSSGNGIASFAALHECLTFFCLRDTGEESKSGHHEKAGVPLFTRHGKKVISPEIFMDFVEAFKPDFFHLLSDGDTSFDSSKKRGIQSVTRTIDFAQKCLEIRNKRENLRKMFVLAPIVGGFSHVNRRKCIEFASSSSGIDGFFIDGLHANGETALFVPEKETLEIVKMCTENLPQEKLKMILGAFSPVLVLKMIQLGVDAFDNSLPLLYSLRNRALVFNFHLEKQGEKRKNLHIDLSSEGFREDFSPVLEGCECLTCKEHTKAYLRHLIDCKELLGTILLNM
;
A
#
# COMPACT_ATOMS: atom_id res chain seq x y z
N MET A 1 -21.51 -14.48 -3.93
CA MET A 1 -20.59 -14.90 -2.86
C MET A 1 -19.17 -14.66 -3.36
N LEU A 2 -18.41 -13.77 -2.74
CA LEU A 2 -17.03 -13.52 -3.12
C LEU A 2 -16.23 -14.81 -2.87
N THR A 3 -15.58 -15.32 -3.89
CA THR A 3 -14.88 -16.63 -3.85
C THR A 3 -13.43 -16.51 -3.33
N THR A 4 -13.05 -15.33 -2.81
CA THR A 4 -11.72 -15.14 -2.24
C THR A 4 -11.70 -15.68 -0.82
N ASP A 5 -10.81 -16.62 -0.53
CA ASP A 5 -10.59 -17.07 0.85
C ASP A 5 -9.87 -15.95 1.62
N LEU A 6 -10.61 -15.25 2.45
CA LEU A 6 -10.08 -14.11 3.23
C LEU A 6 -9.00 -14.55 4.25
N ARG A 7 -8.90 -15.83 4.56
CA ARG A 7 -7.88 -16.38 5.49
C ARG A 7 -6.46 -16.30 4.92
N GLU A 8 -6.33 -16.25 3.59
CA GLU A 8 -5.05 -16.16 2.90
C GLU A 8 -4.70 -14.70 2.52
N THR A 9 -5.52 -13.73 2.92
CA THR A 9 -5.32 -12.32 2.57
C THR A 9 -4.93 -11.48 3.78
N VAL A 10 -4.14 -10.45 3.53
CA VAL A 10 -3.83 -9.42 4.53
C VAL A 10 -4.74 -8.22 4.29
N LEU A 11 -5.51 -7.85 5.32
CA LEU A 11 -6.35 -6.67 5.29
C LEU A 11 -5.52 -5.44 5.67
N SER A 12 -5.34 -4.52 4.74
CA SER A 12 -4.75 -3.21 5.04
C SER A 12 -5.77 -2.29 5.71
N VAL A 13 -5.48 -1.87 6.93
CA VAL A 13 -6.29 -0.93 7.71
C VAL A 13 -5.52 0.38 7.79
N ASN A 14 -6.01 1.41 7.10
CA ASN A 14 -5.34 2.70 7.09
C ASN A 14 -6.02 3.72 8.02
N LEU A 15 -5.21 4.53 8.69
CA LEU A 15 -5.69 5.53 9.64
C LEU A 15 -6.45 6.66 8.94
N SER A 16 -6.13 6.96 7.68
CA SER A 16 -6.82 8.02 6.91
C SER A 16 -8.32 7.75 6.76
N SER A 17 -8.72 6.49 6.58
CA SER A 17 -10.13 6.10 6.41
C SER A 17 -10.81 5.66 7.72
N THR A 18 -10.05 5.06 8.64
CA THR A 18 -10.59 4.44 9.85
C THR A 18 -10.41 5.26 11.13
N GLY A 19 -9.74 6.42 11.02
CA GLY A 19 -9.38 7.23 12.19
C GLY A 19 -10.54 7.72 13.06
N GLU A 20 -11.78 7.71 12.54
CA GLU A 20 -12.98 8.07 13.29
C GLU A 20 -13.56 6.91 14.08
N MET A 21 -13.15 5.69 13.79
CA MET A 21 -13.64 4.48 14.46
C MET A 21 -12.92 4.21 15.78
N LEU A 22 -11.93 5.03 16.17
CA LEU A 22 -11.08 4.78 17.35
C LEU A 22 -11.90 4.50 18.60
N GLU A 23 -12.84 5.36 18.95
CA GLU A 23 -13.63 5.21 20.18
C GLU A 23 -14.58 4.00 20.12
N ALA A 24 -15.15 3.71 18.95
CA ALA A 24 -15.99 2.53 18.76
C ALA A 24 -15.19 1.23 18.89
N VAL A 25 -14.00 1.17 18.26
CA VAL A 25 -13.11 0.01 18.34
C VAL A 25 -12.55 -0.17 19.78
N LYS A 26 -12.18 0.92 20.45
CA LYS A 26 -11.79 0.88 21.87
C LYS A 26 -12.90 0.31 22.75
N SER A 27 -14.14 0.77 22.55
CA SER A 27 -15.29 0.31 23.32
C SER A 27 -15.60 -1.16 23.10
N SER A 28 -15.37 -1.70 21.90
CA SER A 28 -15.51 -3.14 21.62
C SER A 28 -14.45 -3.99 22.31
N GLY A 29 -13.26 -3.43 22.55
CA GLY A 29 -12.15 -4.07 23.24
C GLY A 29 -11.42 -5.17 22.46
N ASN A 30 -11.91 -5.60 21.28
CA ASN A 30 -11.44 -6.79 20.57
C ASN A 30 -10.58 -6.49 19.33
N GLY A 31 -10.29 -5.21 19.06
CA GLY A 31 -9.52 -4.77 17.90
C GLY A 31 -10.34 -4.65 16.62
N ILE A 32 -9.70 -4.16 15.56
CA ILE A 32 -10.38 -3.77 14.31
C ILE A 32 -10.90 -4.96 13.50
N ALA A 33 -10.17 -6.07 13.45
CA ALA A 33 -10.59 -7.27 12.74
C ALA A 33 -11.87 -7.85 13.34
N SER A 34 -11.95 -7.94 14.65
CA SER A 34 -13.13 -8.39 15.38
C SER A 34 -14.30 -7.41 15.22
N PHE A 35 -14.03 -6.10 15.29
CA PHE A 35 -15.02 -5.06 15.10
C PHE A 35 -15.66 -5.10 13.70
N ALA A 36 -14.87 -5.43 12.68
CA ALA A 36 -15.32 -5.56 11.29
C ALA A 36 -15.86 -6.98 10.94
N ALA A 37 -15.93 -7.91 11.90
CA ALA A 37 -16.30 -9.32 11.68
C ALA A 37 -15.36 -10.06 10.69
N LEU A 38 -14.09 -9.68 10.63
CA LEU A 38 -13.04 -10.25 9.76
C LEU A 38 -11.99 -10.98 10.59
N HIS A 39 -12.43 -11.83 11.51
CA HIS A 39 -11.58 -12.50 12.52
C HIS A 39 -10.51 -13.42 11.92
N GLU A 40 -10.71 -13.89 10.69
CA GLU A 40 -9.82 -14.85 10.04
C GLU A 40 -8.73 -14.17 9.19
N CYS A 41 -8.80 -12.83 9.02
CA CYS A 41 -7.83 -12.08 8.24
C CYS A 41 -6.66 -11.62 9.09
N LEU A 42 -5.45 -11.72 8.56
CA LEU A 42 -4.33 -10.95 9.09
C LEU A 42 -4.53 -9.47 8.79
N THR A 43 -4.19 -8.61 9.73
CA THR A 43 -4.38 -7.15 9.60
C THR A 43 -3.06 -6.40 9.62
N PHE A 44 -2.88 -5.54 8.64
CA PHE A 44 -1.76 -4.60 8.54
C PHE A 44 -2.25 -3.18 8.78
N PHE A 45 -1.69 -2.50 9.79
CA PHE A 45 -2.05 -1.12 10.07
C PHE A 45 -1.03 -0.14 9.47
N CYS A 46 -1.53 0.80 8.69
CA CYS A 46 -0.74 1.85 8.04
C CYS A 46 -1.36 3.24 8.24
N LEU A 47 -0.55 4.27 7.98
CA LEU A 47 -0.98 5.65 8.16
C LEU A 47 -1.96 6.13 7.08
N ARG A 48 -1.68 5.79 5.82
CA ARG A 48 -2.37 6.32 4.64
C ARG A 48 -2.90 5.23 3.75
N ASP A 49 -3.97 5.55 3.04
CA ASP A 49 -4.46 4.71 1.94
C ASP A 49 -3.52 4.83 0.75
N THR A 50 -3.09 3.69 0.23
CA THR A 50 -2.19 3.63 -0.94
C THR A 50 -2.91 3.90 -2.24
N GLY A 51 -4.23 3.77 -2.28
CA GLY A 51 -5.08 4.13 -3.40
C GLY A 51 -5.39 5.63 -3.51
N GLU A 52 -5.10 6.42 -2.46
CA GLU A 52 -5.37 7.85 -2.43
C GLU A 52 -4.07 8.66 -2.47
N GLU A 53 -4.00 9.65 -3.37
CA GLU A 53 -2.86 10.56 -3.44
C GLU A 53 -2.73 11.39 -2.16
N SER A 54 -1.55 11.35 -1.57
CA SER A 54 -1.24 12.08 -0.34
C SER A 54 -0.94 13.54 -0.65
N LYS A 55 -1.68 14.46 -0.02
CA LYS A 55 -1.35 15.89 -0.08
C LYS A 55 0.00 16.15 0.58
N SER A 56 0.92 16.75 -0.16
CA SER A 56 2.27 17.07 0.31
C SER A 56 2.41 18.50 0.82
N GLY A 57 3.55 18.81 1.45
CA GLY A 57 3.96 20.18 1.77
C GLY A 57 3.55 20.70 3.15
N HIS A 58 2.79 19.94 3.94
CA HIS A 58 2.30 20.38 5.26
C HIS A 58 3.09 19.75 6.42
N HIS A 59 4.42 19.78 6.34
CA HIS A 59 5.29 19.10 7.31
C HIS A 59 5.36 19.83 8.65
N GLU A 60 5.17 19.07 9.73
CA GLU A 60 5.26 19.55 11.11
C GLU A 60 6.29 18.74 11.91
N LYS A 61 6.93 19.37 12.91
CA LYS A 61 7.88 18.67 13.79
C LYS A 61 7.20 17.72 14.76
N ALA A 62 5.96 18.01 15.12
CA ALA A 62 5.21 17.23 16.10
C ALA A 62 4.66 15.92 15.59
N GLY A 63 4.55 15.75 14.27
CA GLY A 63 3.96 14.56 13.69
C GLY A 63 3.80 14.63 12.18
N VAL A 64 3.09 13.67 11.62
CA VAL A 64 2.81 13.56 10.20
C VAL A 64 1.41 14.10 9.90
N PRO A 65 1.26 15.02 8.93
CA PRO A 65 -0.05 15.52 8.54
C PRO A 65 -0.85 14.42 7.84
N LEU A 66 -2.08 14.23 8.29
CA LEU A 66 -3.05 13.33 7.70
C LEU A 66 -4.28 14.13 7.31
N PHE A 67 -4.73 13.98 6.06
CA PHE A 67 -5.95 14.61 5.58
C PHE A 67 -7.09 13.59 5.64
N THR A 68 -8.12 13.92 6.40
CA THR A 68 -9.33 13.11 6.54
C THR A 68 -10.51 13.88 5.97
N ARG A 69 -11.70 13.25 5.95
CA ARG A 69 -12.97 13.92 5.57
C ARG A 69 -13.26 15.17 6.40
N HIS A 70 -12.76 15.24 7.63
CA HIS A 70 -12.97 16.34 8.57
C HIS A 70 -11.80 17.33 8.61
N GLY A 71 -10.90 17.27 7.66
CA GLY A 71 -9.77 18.19 7.53
C GLY A 71 -8.43 17.58 7.92
N LYS A 72 -7.45 18.48 8.13
CA LYS A 72 -6.08 18.10 8.48
C LYS A 72 -5.97 17.78 9.96
N LYS A 73 -5.39 16.59 10.26
CA LYS A 73 -4.96 16.19 11.60
C LYS A 73 -3.44 15.97 11.61
N VAL A 74 -2.78 16.26 12.71
CA VAL A 74 -1.36 15.96 12.89
C VAL A 74 -1.25 14.73 13.77
N ILE A 75 -0.68 13.67 13.22
CA ILE A 75 -0.53 12.38 13.89
C ILE A 75 0.86 12.32 14.52
N SER A 76 0.93 12.47 15.83
CA SER A 76 2.15 12.28 16.60
C SER A 76 2.43 10.78 16.83
N PRO A 77 3.66 10.40 17.24
CA PRO A 77 3.96 9.02 17.64
C PRO A 77 3.00 8.48 18.71
N GLU A 78 2.62 9.29 19.69
CA GLU A 78 1.69 8.93 20.77
C GLU A 78 0.31 8.60 20.22
N ILE A 79 -0.25 9.50 19.39
CA ILE A 79 -1.56 9.30 18.77
C ILE A 79 -1.52 8.06 17.89
N PHE A 80 -0.47 7.89 17.09
CA PHE A 80 -0.33 6.72 16.22
C PHE A 80 -0.33 5.41 17.02
N MET A 81 0.45 5.34 18.09
CA MET A 81 0.55 4.16 18.93
C MET A 81 -0.72 3.89 19.75
N ASP A 82 -1.53 4.90 20.06
CA ASP A 82 -2.86 4.74 20.67
C ASP A 82 -3.84 4.07 19.70
N PHE A 83 -3.76 4.40 18.41
CA PHE A 83 -4.52 3.68 17.37
C PHE A 83 -4.07 2.24 17.23
N VAL A 84 -2.75 1.98 17.16
CA VAL A 84 -2.20 0.62 17.08
C VAL A 84 -2.68 -0.22 18.26
N GLU A 85 -2.64 0.32 19.47
CA GLU A 85 -3.09 -0.40 20.69
C GLU A 85 -4.59 -0.70 20.67
N ALA A 86 -5.41 0.24 20.21
CA ALA A 86 -6.86 0.07 20.12
C ALA A 86 -7.27 -0.90 19.01
N PHE A 87 -6.62 -0.81 17.84
CA PHE A 87 -6.96 -1.58 16.66
C PHE A 87 -6.41 -3.01 16.70
N LYS A 88 -5.35 -3.24 17.49
CA LYS A 88 -4.71 -4.56 17.68
C LYS A 88 -4.41 -5.27 16.35
N PRO A 89 -3.70 -4.63 15.42
CA PRO A 89 -3.33 -5.29 14.17
C PRO A 89 -2.30 -6.39 14.43
N ASP A 90 -2.20 -7.36 13.51
CA ASP A 90 -1.17 -8.38 13.57
C ASP A 90 0.21 -7.78 13.34
N PHE A 91 0.31 -6.82 12.41
CA PHE A 91 1.54 -6.08 12.17
C PHE A 91 1.27 -4.63 11.73
N PHE A 92 2.27 -3.77 11.94
CA PHE A 92 2.20 -2.36 11.56
C PHE A 92 3.60 -1.81 11.25
N HIS A 93 3.67 -0.72 10.50
CA HIS A 93 4.92 0.02 10.36
C HIS A 93 5.01 1.15 11.39
N LEU A 94 6.23 1.48 11.86
CA LEU A 94 6.45 2.65 12.71
C LEU A 94 6.11 3.93 11.95
N LEU A 95 5.68 4.97 12.67
CA LEU A 95 5.30 6.25 12.06
C LEU A 95 6.45 6.83 11.25
N SER A 96 6.18 7.16 9.98
CA SER A 96 7.16 7.68 9.02
C SER A 96 6.71 8.96 8.35
N ASP A 97 7.66 9.81 8.01
CA ASP A 97 7.47 10.93 7.09
C ASP A 97 7.87 10.50 5.67
N GLY A 98 7.03 9.67 5.06
CA GLY A 98 7.23 9.10 3.71
C GLY A 98 6.85 10.06 2.56
N ASP A 99 6.51 11.32 2.83
CA ASP A 99 6.10 12.28 1.80
C ASP A 99 7.31 12.78 1.00
N THR A 100 7.85 11.90 0.16
CA THR A 100 8.92 12.17 -0.80
C THR A 100 8.62 11.45 -2.12
N SER A 101 9.12 12.03 -3.22
CA SER A 101 9.02 11.50 -4.58
C SER A 101 10.34 11.72 -5.32
N PHE A 102 10.39 11.33 -6.60
CA PHE A 102 11.56 11.56 -7.45
C PHE A 102 11.95 13.04 -7.55
N ASP A 103 10.96 13.93 -7.61
CA ASP A 103 11.15 15.38 -7.74
C ASP A 103 11.40 16.09 -6.41
N SER A 104 11.47 15.36 -5.31
CA SER A 104 11.67 15.96 -3.99
C SER A 104 13.05 16.56 -3.84
N SER A 105 13.12 17.78 -3.24
CA SER A 105 14.40 18.45 -2.99
C SER A 105 15.28 17.64 -2.03
N LYS A 106 16.61 17.80 -2.15
CA LYS A 106 17.59 17.19 -1.22
C LYS A 106 17.28 17.53 0.25
N LYS A 107 16.87 18.78 0.52
CA LYS A 107 16.47 19.24 1.86
C LYS A 107 15.26 18.44 2.37
N ARG A 108 14.26 18.20 1.51
CA ARG A 108 13.07 17.42 1.86
C ARG A 108 13.42 15.98 2.21
N GLY A 109 14.28 15.33 1.41
CA GLY A 109 14.74 13.97 1.70
C GLY A 109 15.49 13.85 3.03
N ILE A 110 16.35 14.82 3.36
CA ILE A 110 17.05 14.84 4.66
C ILE A 110 16.06 15.03 5.82
N GLN A 111 15.07 15.92 5.68
CA GLN A 111 14.05 16.15 6.70
C GLN A 111 13.17 14.93 6.92
N SER A 112 12.78 14.24 5.85
CA SER A 112 12.03 12.99 5.89
C SER A 112 12.73 11.95 6.78
N VAL A 113 14.01 11.69 6.50
CA VAL A 113 14.82 10.74 7.28
C VAL A 113 14.93 11.15 8.74
N THR A 114 15.29 12.41 9.01
CA THR A 114 15.49 12.89 10.38
C THR A 114 14.21 12.75 11.22
N ARG A 115 13.05 13.11 10.64
CA ARG A 115 11.75 12.98 11.32
C ARG A 115 11.35 11.52 11.51
N THR A 116 11.55 10.71 10.47
CA THR A 116 11.18 9.28 10.54
C THR A 116 11.96 8.57 11.64
N ILE A 117 13.27 8.83 11.76
CA ILE A 117 14.08 8.26 12.83
C ILE A 117 13.57 8.73 14.20
N ASP A 118 13.31 10.02 14.40
CA ASP A 118 12.76 10.55 15.66
C ASP A 118 11.40 9.94 16.00
N PHE A 119 10.50 9.85 15.03
CA PHE A 119 9.16 9.26 15.23
C PHE A 119 9.24 7.76 15.51
N ALA A 120 10.03 7.03 14.75
CA ALA A 120 10.22 5.60 14.93
C ALA A 120 10.80 5.27 16.31
N GLN A 121 11.80 6.05 16.76
CA GLN A 121 12.38 5.90 18.09
C GLN A 121 11.33 6.09 19.20
N LYS A 122 10.51 7.16 19.10
CA LYS A 122 9.42 7.40 20.06
C LYS A 122 8.38 6.28 20.05
N CYS A 123 8.00 5.79 18.88
CA CYS A 123 7.09 4.65 18.77
C CYS A 123 7.66 3.40 19.45
N LEU A 124 8.95 3.10 19.28
CA LEU A 124 9.62 1.97 19.94
C LEU A 124 9.66 2.15 21.48
N GLU A 125 9.91 3.37 21.97
CA GLU A 125 9.88 3.69 23.40
C GLU A 125 8.49 3.46 23.98
N ILE A 126 7.41 3.88 23.28
CA ILE A 126 6.02 3.65 23.70
C ILE A 126 5.71 2.15 23.68
N ARG A 127 6.08 1.44 22.59
CA ARG A 127 5.92 -0.01 22.48
C ARG A 127 6.55 -0.76 23.65
N ASN A 128 7.76 -0.38 24.03
CA ASN A 128 8.49 -1.02 25.13
C ASN A 128 7.83 -0.80 26.50
N LYS A 129 7.06 0.26 26.68
CA LYS A 129 6.33 0.57 27.91
C LYS A 129 4.96 -0.11 27.99
N ARG A 130 4.36 -0.51 26.85
CA ARG A 130 3.00 -1.06 26.78
C ARG A 130 3.04 -2.53 26.37
N GLU A 131 2.66 -3.42 27.26
CA GLU A 131 2.76 -4.88 27.05
C GLU A 131 1.96 -5.38 25.84
N ASN A 132 0.76 -4.82 25.62
CA ASN A 132 -0.10 -5.20 24.49
C ASN A 132 0.57 -4.96 23.14
N LEU A 133 1.37 -3.89 23.02
CA LEU A 133 2.05 -3.53 21.78
C LEU A 133 3.25 -4.43 21.45
N ARG A 134 3.84 -5.10 22.46
CA ARG A 134 5.01 -5.98 22.26
C ARG A 134 4.69 -7.25 21.49
N LYS A 135 3.40 -7.65 21.44
CA LYS A 135 2.95 -8.87 20.77
C LYS A 135 2.77 -8.71 19.27
N MET A 136 2.74 -7.46 18.79
CA MET A 136 2.50 -7.14 17.38
C MET A 136 3.83 -7.11 16.62
N PHE A 137 3.82 -7.56 15.36
CA PHE A 137 4.97 -7.45 14.46
C PHE A 137 5.18 -6.00 14.02
N VAL A 138 6.44 -5.58 14.00
CA VAL A 138 6.82 -4.19 13.73
C VAL A 138 7.71 -4.09 12.52
N LEU A 139 7.30 -3.28 11.54
CA LEU A 139 8.10 -2.94 10.38
C LEU A 139 8.76 -1.58 10.56
N ALA A 140 10.10 -1.53 10.40
CA ALA A 140 10.81 -0.26 10.40
C ALA A 140 10.73 0.41 9.03
N PRO A 141 10.34 1.70 8.96
CA PRO A 141 10.29 2.42 7.70
C PRO A 141 11.68 2.77 7.19
N ILE A 142 11.91 2.51 5.90
CA ILE A 142 13.13 2.89 5.19
C ILE A 142 12.77 3.98 4.19
N VAL A 143 12.93 5.23 4.59
CA VAL A 143 12.63 6.43 3.78
C VAL A 143 13.90 7.13 3.32
N GLY A 144 13.78 8.18 2.52
CA GLY A 144 14.90 9.00 2.04
C GLY A 144 14.84 9.30 0.54
N GLY A 145 13.67 9.10 -0.08
CA GLY A 145 13.45 9.32 -1.51
C GLY A 145 14.41 8.47 -2.36
N PHE A 146 14.98 9.07 -3.38
CA PHE A 146 15.93 8.45 -4.30
C PHE A 146 17.40 8.71 -3.90
N SER A 147 17.68 9.01 -2.63
CA SER A 147 19.01 9.24 -2.11
C SER A 147 19.58 8.03 -1.37
N HIS A 148 20.60 7.38 -1.92
CA HIS A 148 21.31 6.28 -1.27
C HIS A 148 21.84 6.64 0.12
N VAL A 149 22.40 7.85 0.28
CA VAL A 149 22.93 8.33 1.57
C VAL A 149 21.84 8.45 2.63
N ASN A 150 20.68 8.99 2.24
CA ASN A 150 19.57 9.16 3.15
C ASN A 150 18.98 7.82 3.58
N ARG A 151 18.80 6.89 2.64
CA ARG A 151 18.27 5.55 2.94
C ARG A 151 19.22 4.75 3.83
N ARG A 152 20.54 4.82 3.62
CA ARG A 152 21.51 4.17 4.51
C ARG A 152 21.34 4.58 5.97
N LYS A 153 21.06 5.86 6.26
CA LYS A 153 20.79 6.32 7.63
C LYS A 153 19.58 5.64 8.25
N CYS A 154 18.48 5.47 7.49
CA CYS A 154 17.33 4.72 7.96
C CYS A 154 17.65 3.24 8.17
N ILE A 155 18.41 2.63 7.26
CA ILE A 155 18.84 1.22 7.37
C ILE A 155 19.73 1.03 8.61
N GLU A 156 20.69 1.91 8.86
CA GLU A 156 21.56 1.88 10.05
C GLU A 156 20.73 1.97 11.35
N PHE A 157 19.80 2.91 11.41
CA PHE A 157 18.86 3.04 12.54
C PHE A 157 18.04 1.76 12.72
N ALA A 158 17.39 1.27 11.65
CA ALA A 158 16.53 0.11 11.71
C ALA A 158 17.28 -1.18 12.10
N SER A 159 18.51 -1.35 11.60
CA SER A 159 19.37 -2.50 11.88
C SER A 159 19.94 -2.49 13.31
N SER A 160 20.15 -1.30 13.88
CA SER A 160 20.62 -1.15 15.27
C SER A 160 19.50 -1.19 16.31
N SER A 161 18.25 -1.08 15.89
CA SER A 161 17.09 -1.05 16.78
C SER A 161 16.64 -2.47 17.13
N SER A 162 16.42 -2.74 18.41
CA SER A 162 15.86 -4.02 18.87
C SER A 162 14.34 -4.08 18.65
N GLY A 163 13.81 -5.28 18.42
CA GLY A 163 12.37 -5.50 18.31
C GLY A 163 11.76 -5.07 16.97
N ILE A 164 12.57 -4.99 15.91
CA ILE A 164 12.14 -4.82 14.53
C ILE A 164 12.01 -6.20 13.88
N ASP A 165 10.84 -6.49 13.33
CA ASP A 165 10.52 -7.79 12.75
C ASP A 165 10.63 -7.80 11.23
N GLY A 166 10.54 -6.63 10.59
CA GLY A 166 10.66 -6.45 9.15
C GLY A 166 10.87 -4.98 8.75
N PHE A 167 10.80 -4.70 7.47
CA PHE A 167 11.09 -3.38 6.90
C PHE A 167 10.01 -2.95 5.94
N PHE A 168 9.67 -1.66 5.98
CA PHE A 168 8.73 -1.01 5.09
C PHE A 168 9.48 0.03 4.24
N ILE A 169 9.69 -0.27 2.97
CA ILE A 169 10.36 0.64 2.02
C ILE A 169 9.32 1.65 1.55
N ASP A 170 9.51 2.93 1.90
CA ASP A 170 8.55 4.00 1.69
C ASP A 170 9.20 5.26 1.10
N GLY A 171 8.40 6.25 0.69
CA GLY A 171 8.86 7.55 0.22
C GLY A 171 9.40 7.54 -1.21
N LEU A 172 8.88 6.69 -2.08
CA LEU A 172 9.19 6.68 -3.52
C LEU A 172 8.14 7.44 -4.34
N HIS A 173 6.94 7.63 -3.80
CA HIS A 173 5.79 8.30 -4.43
C HIS A 173 4.87 8.90 -3.37
N ALA A 174 3.90 9.71 -3.80
CA ALA A 174 2.88 10.29 -2.91
C ALA A 174 1.57 9.47 -2.87
N ASN A 175 1.64 8.16 -3.08
CA ASN A 175 0.50 7.23 -3.20
C ASN A 175 -0.42 7.53 -4.40
N GLY A 176 -1.56 6.83 -4.48
CA GLY A 176 -2.50 6.98 -5.58
C GLY A 176 -1.81 6.82 -6.93
N GLU A 177 -2.22 7.64 -7.87
CA GLU A 177 -1.72 7.58 -9.25
C GLU A 177 -0.23 7.88 -9.40
N THR A 178 0.38 8.60 -8.47
CA THR A 178 1.81 8.94 -8.55
C THR A 178 2.70 7.70 -8.52
N ALA A 179 2.22 6.61 -7.92
CA ALA A 179 2.92 5.32 -7.91
C ALA A 179 3.01 4.65 -9.30
N LEU A 180 2.08 4.97 -10.22
CA LEU A 180 2.11 4.45 -11.60
C LEU A 180 3.25 5.04 -12.43
N PHE A 181 3.75 6.20 -12.04
CA PHE A 181 4.71 7.00 -12.82
C PHE A 181 6.09 7.08 -12.18
N VAL A 182 6.37 6.23 -11.20
CA VAL A 182 7.72 6.18 -10.62
C VAL A 182 8.77 5.82 -11.69
N PRO A 183 9.94 6.45 -11.70
CA PRO A 183 11.00 6.12 -12.66
C PRO A 183 11.53 4.71 -12.36
N GLU A 184 11.28 3.77 -13.28
CA GLU A 184 11.52 2.34 -13.07
C GLU A 184 12.97 2.04 -12.71
N LYS A 185 13.93 2.57 -13.48
CA LYS A 185 15.36 2.31 -13.29
C LYS A 185 15.83 2.74 -11.91
N GLU A 186 15.56 4.00 -11.56
CA GLU A 186 15.97 4.60 -10.28
C GLU A 186 15.27 3.93 -9.11
N THR A 187 14.01 3.54 -9.28
CA THR A 187 13.26 2.79 -8.27
C THR A 187 13.90 1.43 -8.01
N LEU A 188 14.25 0.68 -9.05
CA LEU A 188 14.92 -0.62 -8.90
C LEU A 188 16.32 -0.49 -8.28
N GLU A 189 17.08 0.56 -8.62
CA GLU A 189 18.38 0.85 -8.01
C GLU A 189 18.23 1.10 -6.49
N ILE A 190 17.23 1.87 -6.08
CA ILE A 190 16.95 2.14 -4.66
C ILE A 190 16.47 0.88 -3.95
N VAL A 191 15.54 0.13 -4.53
CA VAL A 191 15.03 -1.12 -3.94
C VAL A 191 16.17 -2.11 -3.76
N LYS A 192 16.98 -2.33 -4.78
CA LYS A 192 18.16 -3.19 -4.72
C LYS A 192 19.12 -2.79 -3.58
N MET A 193 19.44 -1.50 -3.49
CA MET A 193 20.30 -1.00 -2.42
C MET A 193 19.69 -1.25 -1.04
N CYS A 194 18.37 -1.08 -0.87
CA CYS A 194 17.71 -1.37 0.40
C CYS A 194 17.78 -2.86 0.73
N THR A 195 17.36 -3.74 -0.19
CA THR A 195 17.29 -5.19 0.07
C THR A 195 18.66 -5.83 0.29
N GLU A 196 19.71 -5.36 -0.39
CA GLU A 196 21.10 -5.84 -0.20
C GLU A 196 21.70 -5.44 1.16
N ASN A 197 21.20 -4.36 1.78
CA ASN A 197 21.72 -3.85 3.06
C ASN A 197 20.78 -4.15 4.25
N LEU A 198 19.69 -4.87 4.04
CA LEU A 198 18.75 -5.30 5.07
C LEU A 198 18.90 -6.81 5.31
N PRO A 199 18.64 -7.31 6.54
CA PRO A 199 18.61 -8.74 6.85
C PRO A 199 17.72 -9.52 5.90
N GLN A 200 18.26 -10.59 5.31
CA GLN A 200 17.56 -11.36 4.27
C GLN A 200 16.37 -12.15 4.82
N GLU A 201 16.45 -12.58 6.06
CA GLU A 201 15.44 -13.39 6.76
C GLU A 201 14.22 -12.58 7.25
N LYS A 202 14.28 -11.24 7.18
CA LYS A 202 13.20 -10.37 7.64
C LYS A 202 12.36 -9.87 6.47
N LEU A 203 11.05 -9.76 6.71
CA LEU A 203 10.06 -9.28 5.76
C LEU A 203 10.43 -7.89 5.21
N LYS A 204 10.37 -7.73 3.91
CA LYS A 204 10.54 -6.46 3.20
C LYS A 204 9.26 -6.16 2.41
N MET A 205 8.56 -5.12 2.82
CA MET A 205 7.31 -4.69 2.23
C MET A 205 7.47 -3.35 1.51
N ILE A 206 6.80 -3.21 0.40
CA ILE A 206 6.64 -1.95 -0.32
C ILE A 206 5.19 -1.79 -0.77
N LEU A 207 4.61 -0.62 -0.56
CA LEU A 207 3.23 -0.33 -0.96
C LEU A 207 3.21 0.68 -2.10
N GLY A 208 2.21 0.57 -2.96
CA GLY A 208 1.98 1.47 -4.08
C GLY A 208 1.43 0.74 -5.32
N ALA A 209 0.73 1.46 -6.15
CA ALA A 209 0.14 0.95 -7.38
C ALA A 209 1.18 0.70 -8.49
N PHE A 210 2.12 -0.17 -8.24
CA PHE A 210 3.17 -0.51 -9.20
C PHE A 210 2.64 -1.41 -10.33
N SER A 211 3.21 -1.26 -11.53
CA SER A 211 2.89 -2.16 -12.63
C SER A 211 3.31 -3.60 -12.32
N PRO A 212 2.60 -4.63 -12.83
CA PRO A 212 2.96 -6.02 -12.61
C PRO A 212 4.41 -6.36 -12.99
N VAL A 213 4.92 -5.74 -14.05
CA VAL A 213 6.32 -5.93 -14.50
C VAL A 213 7.29 -5.40 -13.45
N LEU A 214 7.02 -4.22 -12.89
CA LEU A 214 7.87 -3.62 -11.85
C LEU A 214 7.82 -4.44 -10.57
N VAL A 215 6.63 -4.93 -10.17
CA VAL A 215 6.46 -5.84 -9.02
C VAL A 215 7.33 -7.10 -9.18
N LEU A 216 7.26 -7.78 -10.34
CA LEU A 216 8.10 -8.96 -10.60
C LEU A 216 9.59 -8.67 -10.50
N LYS A 217 10.05 -7.52 -10.99
CA LYS A 217 11.44 -7.09 -10.84
C LYS A 217 11.83 -6.82 -9.40
N MET A 218 10.94 -6.23 -8.60
CA MET A 218 11.17 -5.98 -7.16
C MET A 218 11.20 -7.30 -6.37
N ILE A 219 10.36 -8.29 -6.72
CA ILE A 219 10.42 -9.65 -6.13
C ILE A 219 11.79 -10.27 -6.38
N GLN A 220 12.32 -10.18 -7.61
CA GLN A 220 13.67 -10.67 -7.93
C GLN A 220 14.78 -9.96 -7.14
N LEU A 221 14.52 -8.75 -6.64
CA LEU A 221 15.42 -8.00 -5.78
C LEU A 221 15.22 -8.30 -4.28
N GLY A 222 14.27 -9.17 -3.91
CA GLY A 222 14.05 -9.60 -2.53
C GLY A 222 13.03 -8.77 -1.77
N VAL A 223 12.05 -8.19 -2.44
CA VAL A 223 10.84 -7.64 -1.80
C VAL A 223 9.81 -8.75 -1.67
N ASP A 224 9.21 -8.90 -0.48
CA ASP A 224 8.35 -10.02 -0.14
C ASP A 224 6.87 -9.71 -0.22
N ALA A 225 6.46 -8.45 0.05
CA ALA A 225 5.06 -8.07 0.15
C ALA A 225 4.74 -6.74 -0.54
N PHE A 226 3.57 -6.70 -1.17
CA PHE A 226 3.04 -5.57 -1.92
C PHE A 226 1.57 -5.37 -1.58
N ASP A 227 1.02 -4.19 -1.92
CA ASP A 227 -0.41 -3.96 -1.87
C ASP A 227 -1.09 -4.20 -3.24
N ASN A 228 -2.41 -4.15 -3.23
CA ASN A 228 -3.25 -4.33 -4.42
C ASN A 228 -3.98 -3.05 -4.86
N SER A 229 -3.41 -1.88 -4.64
CA SER A 229 -4.02 -0.60 -5.03
C SER A 229 -4.10 -0.39 -6.56
N LEU A 230 -3.28 -1.08 -7.35
CA LEU A 230 -3.29 -0.96 -8.80
C LEU A 230 -4.65 -1.32 -9.44
N PRO A 231 -5.30 -2.46 -9.14
CA PRO A 231 -6.64 -2.78 -9.65
C PRO A 231 -7.67 -1.71 -9.30
N LEU A 232 -7.65 -1.19 -8.07
CA LEU A 232 -8.54 -0.12 -7.64
C LEU A 232 -8.37 1.15 -8.49
N LEU A 233 -7.12 1.61 -8.69
CA LEU A 233 -6.85 2.80 -9.50
C LEU A 233 -7.26 2.62 -10.96
N TYR A 234 -7.11 1.42 -11.51
CA TYR A 234 -7.56 1.14 -12.87
C TYR A 234 -9.08 1.09 -12.97
N SER A 235 -9.77 0.47 -12.02
CA SER A 235 -11.23 0.42 -12.02
C SER A 235 -11.86 1.81 -11.91
N LEU A 236 -11.29 2.70 -11.10
CA LEU A 236 -11.72 4.10 -11.00
C LEU A 236 -11.54 4.89 -12.31
N ARG A 237 -10.70 4.39 -13.22
CA ARG A 237 -10.49 4.93 -14.57
C ARG A 237 -11.18 4.12 -15.66
N ASN A 238 -12.12 3.26 -15.31
CA ASN A 238 -12.83 2.38 -16.24
C ASN A 238 -11.89 1.44 -17.02
N ARG A 239 -10.76 1.08 -16.44
CA ARG A 239 -9.76 0.19 -17.04
C ARG A 239 -9.79 -1.16 -16.35
N ALA A 240 -9.68 -2.22 -17.15
CA ALA A 240 -9.53 -3.57 -16.69
C ALA A 240 -8.11 -4.08 -16.93
N LEU A 241 -7.51 -4.73 -15.92
CA LEU A 241 -6.25 -5.45 -16.10
C LEU A 241 -6.47 -6.71 -16.95
N VAL A 242 -5.61 -6.91 -17.95
CA VAL A 242 -5.62 -8.10 -18.83
C VAL A 242 -4.28 -8.85 -18.74
N PHE A 243 -3.68 -8.82 -17.55
CA PHE A 243 -2.43 -9.50 -17.29
C PHE A 243 -2.68 -11.01 -17.15
N ASN A 244 -2.04 -11.82 -18.01
CA ASN A 244 -2.14 -13.26 -17.99
C ASN A 244 -0.87 -13.87 -17.35
N PHE A 245 -1.05 -14.64 -16.27
CA PHE A 245 0.06 -15.34 -15.61
C PHE A 245 0.48 -16.64 -16.33
N HIS A 246 -0.30 -17.12 -17.29
CA HIS A 246 0.08 -18.28 -18.09
C HIS A 246 1.15 -17.89 -19.09
N LEU A 247 2.23 -18.68 -19.15
CA LEU A 247 3.28 -18.55 -20.16
C LEU A 247 2.65 -18.81 -21.54
N GLU A 248 2.40 -17.77 -22.28
CA GLU A 248 1.92 -17.87 -23.66
C GLU A 248 3.03 -18.50 -24.53
N LYS A 249 2.62 -19.28 -25.53
CA LYS A 249 3.55 -19.82 -26.53
C LYS A 249 4.36 -18.68 -27.12
N GLN A 250 5.67 -18.85 -27.17
CA GLN A 250 6.61 -17.85 -27.71
C GLN A 250 6.08 -17.23 -29.04
N GLY A 251 5.73 -15.96 -29.01
CA GLY A 251 5.32 -15.23 -30.22
C GLY A 251 4.36 -14.07 -30.03
N GLU A 252 3.46 -14.11 -29.06
CA GLU A 252 2.48 -13.03 -28.85
C GLU A 252 2.92 -12.07 -27.75
N LYS A 253 3.56 -10.98 -28.15
CA LYS A 253 3.80 -9.85 -27.23
C LYS A 253 2.51 -9.08 -27.03
N ARG A 254 1.74 -9.35 -25.98
CA ARG A 254 0.71 -8.41 -25.54
C ARG A 254 1.38 -7.10 -25.13
N LYS A 255 1.10 -6.04 -25.88
CA LYS A 255 1.68 -4.71 -25.65
C LYS A 255 1.02 -3.99 -24.48
N ASN A 256 -0.22 -4.34 -24.13
CA ASN A 256 -1.00 -3.63 -23.12
C ASN A 256 -1.38 -4.56 -21.97
N LEU A 257 -1.09 -4.13 -20.76
CA LEU A 257 -1.48 -4.82 -19.51
C LEU A 257 -2.90 -4.48 -19.07
N HIS A 258 -3.58 -3.58 -19.76
CA HIS A 258 -4.95 -3.17 -19.47
C HIS A 258 -5.69 -2.78 -20.74
N ILE A 259 -7.02 -2.81 -20.66
CA ILE A 259 -7.93 -2.26 -21.66
C ILE A 259 -8.72 -1.10 -21.05
N ASP A 260 -9.04 -0.09 -21.85
CA ASP A 260 -9.89 1.04 -21.46
C ASP A 260 -11.31 0.80 -21.94
N LEU A 261 -12.17 0.38 -21.03
CA LEU A 261 -13.56 0.06 -21.32
C LEU A 261 -14.42 1.29 -21.66
N SER A 262 -13.88 2.52 -21.53
CA SER A 262 -14.54 3.72 -22.03
C SER A 262 -14.51 3.83 -23.56
N SER A 263 -13.74 3.02 -24.25
CA SER A 263 -13.64 3.01 -25.71
C SER A 263 -14.94 2.52 -26.37
N GLU A 264 -15.40 3.22 -27.43
CA GLU A 264 -16.59 2.86 -28.18
C GLU A 264 -16.55 1.46 -28.79
N GLY A 265 -15.34 0.94 -29.09
CA GLY A 265 -15.17 -0.42 -29.62
C GLY A 265 -15.69 -1.53 -28.73
N PHE A 266 -15.89 -1.27 -27.42
CA PHE A 266 -16.42 -2.27 -26.48
C PHE A 266 -17.93 -2.25 -26.32
N ARG A 267 -18.65 -1.34 -26.98
CA ARG A 267 -20.11 -1.22 -26.86
C ARG A 267 -20.86 -2.49 -27.33
N GLU A 268 -20.31 -3.16 -28.32
CA GLU A 268 -20.87 -4.40 -28.89
C GLU A 268 -19.91 -5.60 -28.78
N ASP A 269 -18.91 -5.51 -27.89
CA ASP A 269 -17.98 -6.61 -27.65
C ASP A 269 -18.52 -7.53 -26.55
N PHE A 270 -19.15 -8.63 -26.95
CA PHE A 270 -19.73 -9.63 -26.06
C PHE A 270 -18.73 -10.68 -25.57
N SER A 271 -17.43 -10.49 -25.79
CA SER A 271 -16.40 -11.36 -25.25
C SER A 271 -16.04 -11.00 -23.79
N PRO A 272 -15.45 -11.92 -23.02
CA PRO A 272 -14.98 -11.62 -21.66
C PRO A 272 -13.84 -10.62 -21.66
N VAL A 273 -13.56 -10.00 -20.51
CA VAL A 273 -12.42 -9.08 -20.33
C VAL A 273 -11.10 -9.77 -20.66
N LEU A 274 -10.93 -10.99 -20.19
CA LEU A 274 -9.75 -11.82 -20.44
C LEU A 274 -10.19 -13.26 -20.74
N GLU A 275 -9.85 -13.72 -21.93
CA GLU A 275 -10.13 -15.09 -22.36
C GLU A 275 -9.43 -16.12 -21.47
N GLY A 276 -10.16 -17.15 -21.04
CA GLY A 276 -9.64 -18.20 -20.17
C GLY A 276 -9.50 -17.78 -18.69
N CYS A 277 -9.86 -16.55 -18.30
CA CYS A 277 -9.92 -16.14 -16.90
C CYS A 277 -11.15 -16.71 -16.21
N GLU A 278 -10.95 -17.28 -15.03
CA GLU A 278 -12.02 -17.92 -14.25
C GLU A 278 -12.69 -17.03 -13.20
N CYS A 279 -12.32 -15.74 -13.10
CA CYS A 279 -12.96 -14.83 -12.15
C CYS A 279 -14.44 -14.61 -12.51
N LEU A 280 -15.25 -14.18 -11.53
CA LEU A 280 -16.68 -13.95 -11.71
C LEU A 280 -16.95 -12.99 -12.87
N THR A 281 -16.18 -11.90 -12.98
CA THR A 281 -16.35 -10.90 -14.02
C THR A 281 -16.17 -11.50 -15.41
N CYS A 282 -15.15 -12.31 -15.65
CA CYS A 282 -14.89 -12.88 -16.97
C CYS A 282 -15.82 -14.04 -17.31
N LYS A 283 -16.31 -14.79 -16.29
CA LYS A 283 -17.26 -15.92 -16.51
C LYS A 283 -18.67 -15.46 -16.80
N GLU A 284 -19.14 -14.44 -16.07
CA GLU A 284 -20.56 -14.09 -16.05
C GLU A 284 -20.87 -12.78 -16.81
N HIS A 285 -19.84 -11.98 -17.18
CA HIS A 285 -20.04 -10.67 -17.77
C HIS A 285 -19.18 -10.44 -19.00
N THR A 286 -19.70 -9.60 -19.91
CA THR A 286 -19.01 -9.22 -21.15
C THR A 286 -18.47 -7.80 -21.08
N LYS A 287 -17.52 -7.45 -21.96
CA LYS A 287 -17.03 -6.07 -22.09
C LYS A 287 -18.15 -5.08 -22.42
N ALA A 288 -19.11 -5.47 -23.27
CA ALA A 288 -20.29 -4.65 -23.59
C ALA A 288 -21.12 -4.35 -22.35
N TYR A 289 -21.36 -5.35 -21.49
CA TYR A 289 -22.10 -5.14 -20.24
C TYR A 289 -21.35 -4.22 -19.26
N LEU A 290 -20.06 -4.45 -19.06
CA LEU A 290 -19.22 -3.57 -18.23
C LEU A 290 -19.20 -2.13 -18.76
N ARG A 291 -19.10 -1.95 -20.09
CA ARG A 291 -19.22 -0.65 -20.73
C ARG A 291 -20.57 0.01 -20.42
N HIS A 292 -21.66 -0.73 -20.53
CA HIS A 292 -22.99 -0.21 -20.17
C HIS A 292 -23.06 0.25 -18.70
N LEU A 293 -22.55 -0.53 -17.74
CA LEU A 293 -22.49 -0.15 -16.34
C LEU A 293 -21.69 1.14 -16.11
N ILE A 294 -20.58 1.30 -16.84
CA ILE A 294 -19.74 2.52 -16.79
C ILE A 294 -20.54 3.73 -17.31
N ASP A 295 -21.23 3.59 -18.46
CA ASP A 295 -22.00 4.66 -19.07
C ASP A 295 -23.18 5.10 -18.16
N CYS A 296 -23.82 4.14 -17.47
CA CYS A 296 -24.88 4.39 -16.50
C CYS A 296 -24.36 4.83 -15.11
N LYS A 297 -23.04 4.84 -14.89
CA LYS A 297 -22.40 5.15 -13.60
C LYS A 297 -22.87 4.24 -12.47
N GLU A 298 -23.08 2.97 -12.77
CA GLU A 298 -23.46 1.95 -11.79
C GLU A 298 -22.27 1.51 -10.96
N LEU A 299 -22.44 1.46 -9.63
CA LEU A 299 -21.42 1.00 -8.69
C LEU A 299 -20.92 -0.42 -9.02
N LEU A 300 -21.80 -1.26 -9.55
CA LEU A 300 -21.47 -2.64 -9.93
C LEU A 300 -20.32 -2.68 -10.96
N GLY A 301 -20.22 -1.69 -11.87
CA GLY A 301 -19.11 -1.61 -12.82
C GLY A 301 -17.75 -1.57 -12.14
N THR A 302 -17.59 -0.69 -11.16
CA THR A 302 -16.33 -0.59 -10.38
C THR A 302 -16.08 -1.87 -9.56
N ILE A 303 -17.11 -2.46 -8.96
CA ILE A 303 -16.97 -3.72 -8.20
C ILE A 303 -16.47 -4.85 -9.09
N LEU A 304 -17.07 -5.04 -10.26
CA LEU A 304 -16.68 -6.09 -11.20
C LEU A 304 -15.25 -5.89 -11.75
N LEU A 305 -14.81 -4.63 -11.94
CA LEU A 305 -13.45 -4.33 -12.38
C LEU A 305 -12.37 -4.57 -11.31
N ASN A 306 -12.75 -4.64 -10.04
CA ASN A 306 -11.82 -4.97 -8.95
C ASN A 306 -11.73 -6.48 -8.67
N MET A 307 -12.47 -7.29 -9.38
CA MET A 307 -12.46 -8.75 -9.28
C MET A 307 -11.50 -9.38 -10.29
#